data_4ee718b5e8ff62c95b6f38fb237e50c0
#
_entry.id   4ee718b5e8ff62c95b6f38fb237e50c0
#
_cell.length_a   1.000
_cell.length_b   1.000
_cell.length_c   1.000
_cell.angle_alpha   90.00
_cell.angle_beta   90.00
_cell.angle_gamma   90.00
#
_symmetry.space_group_name_H-M   'P 1'
#
loop_
_entity.id
_entity.type
_entity.pdbx_description
1 polymer ?
#
loop_
_entity_poly.entity_id
_entity_poly.type
_entity_poly.pdbx_seq_one_letter_code
_entity_poly.pdbx_strand_id
1 'polypeptide(L)'
;FIKGEYIKAINLCEKINTPESLILQSRIISIHSFFFKEDKEAQDAYLKAYNIAKVVIKNNNTLTEAYVEAAHALGRYGQEVGVINAIAIGIADKIKNYLSLAIKLDENNVIANMSMGIWHAEIINKAGKKLANILYGASEDKARFYLNRTLELNNKQIGLLYEVARGFSLLGSNKDFELSKNLLSTLILKKNYVHMDSLYKIKAKKLLNKI
;
A
#
# COMPACT_ATOMS: atom_id res chain seq x y z
N PHE A 1 -17.34 7.80 2.44
CA PHE A 1 -16.25 6.85 2.13
C PHE A 1 -16.62 5.41 2.50
N ILE A 2 -16.90 5.12 3.77
CA ILE A 2 -17.24 3.76 4.27
C ILE A 2 -18.39 3.11 3.48
N LYS A 3 -19.39 3.91 3.07
CA LYS A 3 -20.56 3.47 2.27
C LYS A 3 -20.32 3.40 0.77
N GLY A 4 -19.11 3.66 0.27
CA GLY A 4 -18.80 3.67 -1.17
C GLY A 4 -19.00 5.02 -1.87
N GLU A 5 -19.39 6.08 -1.16
CA GLU A 5 -19.56 7.44 -1.72
C GLU A 5 -18.20 8.16 -1.85
N TYR A 6 -17.29 7.62 -2.66
CA TYR A 6 -15.90 8.09 -2.74
C TYR A 6 -15.78 9.53 -3.23
N ILE A 7 -16.44 9.88 -4.34
CA ILE A 7 -16.35 11.23 -4.93
C ILE A 7 -16.90 12.28 -3.98
N LYS A 8 -18.03 12.00 -3.33
CA LYS A 8 -18.60 12.90 -2.32
C LYS A 8 -17.65 13.10 -1.14
N ALA A 9 -16.99 12.03 -0.69
CA ALA A 9 -16.01 12.11 0.40
C ALA A 9 -14.76 12.90 -0.01
N ILE A 10 -14.24 12.73 -1.24
CA ILE A 10 -13.11 13.51 -1.78
C ILE A 10 -13.46 15.01 -1.78
N ASN A 11 -14.63 15.38 -2.31
CA ASN A 11 -15.07 16.79 -2.39
C ASN A 11 -15.29 17.40 -0.99
N LEU A 12 -15.77 16.61 -0.04
CA LEU A 12 -15.93 17.05 1.35
C LEU A 12 -14.56 17.30 2.01
N CYS A 13 -13.61 16.40 1.85
CA CYS A 13 -12.24 16.58 2.37
C CYS A 13 -11.58 17.84 1.80
N GLU A 14 -11.77 18.12 0.51
CA GLU A 14 -11.24 19.31 -0.15
C GLU A 14 -11.84 20.59 0.42
N LYS A 15 -13.14 20.61 0.72
CA LYS A 15 -13.81 21.75 1.35
C LYS A 15 -13.36 22.00 2.79
N ILE A 16 -13.14 20.93 3.59
CA ILE A 16 -12.67 21.02 4.96
C ILE A 16 -11.23 21.54 5.02
N ASN A 17 -10.37 21.06 4.15
CA ASN A 17 -8.99 21.53 3.91
C ASN A 17 -8.11 21.61 5.18
N THR A 18 -8.29 20.68 6.14
CA THR A 18 -7.36 20.49 7.27
C THR A 18 -6.30 19.44 6.91
N PRO A 19 -5.16 19.38 7.61
CA PRO A 19 -4.15 18.32 7.36
C PRO A 19 -4.74 16.91 7.38
N GLU A 20 -5.60 16.60 8.34
CA GLU A 20 -6.25 15.30 8.49
C GLU A 20 -7.21 15.00 7.33
N SER A 21 -7.98 16.01 6.89
CA SER A 21 -8.89 15.84 5.75
C SER A 21 -8.13 15.68 4.45
N LEU A 22 -7.00 16.35 4.25
CA LEU A 22 -6.14 16.20 3.09
C LEU A 22 -5.46 14.81 3.06
N ILE A 23 -5.00 14.30 4.21
CA ILE A 23 -4.50 12.94 4.34
C ILE A 23 -5.59 11.92 3.95
N LEU A 24 -6.80 12.10 4.47
CA LEU A 24 -7.94 11.24 4.13
C LEU A 24 -8.30 11.36 2.65
N GLN A 25 -8.26 12.56 2.06
CA GLN A 25 -8.48 12.80 0.63
C GLN A 25 -7.48 12.01 -0.23
N SER A 26 -6.19 12.10 0.09
CA SER A 26 -5.13 11.33 -0.58
C SER A 26 -5.41 9.84 -0.54
N ARG A 27 -5.75 9.30 0.63
CA ARG A 27 -6.13 7.90 0.84
C ARG A 27 -7.33 7.49 -0.02
N ILE A 28 -8.40 8.27 0.00
CA ILE A 28 -9.63 7.96 -0.75
C ILE A 28 -9.37 7.97 -2.25
N ILE A 29 -8.61 8.95 -2.76
CA ILE A 29 -8.23 9.02 -4.17
C ILE A 29 -7.45 7.76 -4.57
N SER A 30 -6.45 7.35 -3.78
CA SER A 30 -5.63 6.17 -4.06
C SER A 30 -6.46 4.88 -4.06
N ILE A 31 -7.33 4.71 -3.06
CA ILE A 31 -8.19 3.52 -2.95
C ILE A 31 -9.24 3.49 -4.07
N HIS A 32 -9.89 4.61 -4.36
CA HIS A 32 -10.87 4.70 -5.45
C HIS A 32 -10.20 4.34 -6.79
N SER A 33 -9.03 4.89 -7.06
CA SER A 33 -8.29 4.60 -8.30
C SER A 33 -7.89 3.14 -8.41
N PHE A 34 -7.47 2.50 -7.32
CA PHE A 34 -7.10 1.09 -7.30
C PHE A 34 -8.24 0.13 -7.71
N PHE A 35 -9.49 0.52 -7.47
CA PHE A 35 -10.63 -0.32 -7.80
C PHE A 35 -11.36 0.07 -9.09
N PHE A 36 -11.30 1.35 -9.48
CA PHE A 36 -12.22 1.90 -10.49
C PHE A 36 -11.55 2.67 -11.63
N LYS A 37 -10.20 2.77 -11.63
CA LYS A 37 -9.46 3.47 -12.68
C LYS A 37 -8.36 2.58 -13.25
N GLU A 38 -8.00 2.84 -14.49
CA GLU A 38 -6.96 2.10 -15.20
C GLU A 38 -6.05 3.08 -15.95
N ASP A 39 -4.87 2.61 -16.36
CA ASP A 39 -3.90 3.30 -17.22
C ASP A 39 -3.60 4.75 -16.80
N LYS A 40 -3.71 5.67 -17.75
CA LYS A 40 -3.38 7.08 -17.54
C LYS A 40 -4.25 7.75 -16.48
N GLU A 41 -5.54 7.40 -16.42
CA GLU A 41 -6.45 7.97 -15.42
C GLU A 41 -6.05 7.57 -13.98
N ALA A 42 -5.63 6.31 -13.80
CA ALA A 42 -5.10 5.83 -12.52
C ALA A 42 -3.79 6.53 -12.16
N GLN A 43 -2.85 6.66 -13.12
CA GLN A 43 -1.58 7.35 -12.92
C GLN A 43 -1.78 8.79 -12.46
N ASP A 44 -2.62 9.56 -13.14
CA ASP A 44 -2.89 10.96 -12.80
C ASP A 44 -3.54 11.11 -11.43
N ALA A 45 -4.45 10.19 -11.07
CA ALA A 45 -5.07 10.17 -9.76
C ALA A 45 -4.07 9.85 -8.64
N TYR A 46 -3.16 8.89 -8.83
CA TYR A 46 -2.11 8.60 -7.86
C TYR A 46 -1.12 9.76 -7.69
N LEU A 47 -0.75 10.45 -8.78
CA LEU A 47 0.07 11.66 -8.68
C LEU A 47 -0.66 12.79 -7.95
N LYS A 48 -1.97 12.97 -8.17
CA LYS A 48 -2.79 13.92 -7.40
C LYS A 48 -2.77 13.57 -5.91
N ALA A 49 -3.01 12.31 -5.56
CA ALA A 49 -2.97 11.84 -4.17
C ALA A 49 -1.60 12.10 -3.52
N TYR A 50 -0.52 11.76 -4.22
CA TYR A 50 0.85 12.01 -3.77
C TYR A 50 1.11 13.51 -3.51
N ASN A 51 0.71 14.39 -4.43
CA ASN A 51 0.92 15.83 -4.27
C ASN A 51 0.14 16.40 -3.08
N ILE A 52 -1.07 15.92 -2.82
CA ILE A 52 -1.84 16.30 -1.62
C ILE A 52 -1.07 15.91 -0.35
N ALA A 53 -0.61 14.66 -0.24
CA ALA A 53 0.17 14.20 0.91
C ALA A 53 1.47 15.01 1.08
N LYS A 54 2.18 15.35 -0.02
CA LYS A 54 3.37 16.22 0.02
C LYS A 54 3.10 17.62 0.58
N VAL A 55 1.98 18.21 0.25
CA VAL A 55 1.59 19.52 0.81
C VAL A 55 1.46 19.42 2.33
N VAL A 56 0.83 18.35 2.83
CA VAL A 56 0.73 18.14 4.27
C VAL A 56 2.10 17.95 4.92
N ILE A 57 2.97 17.11 4.35
CA ILE A 57 4.34 16.88 4.86
C ILE A 57 5.13 18.21 4.93
N LYS A 58 5.00 19.06 3.90
CA LYS A 58 5.70 20.35 3.86
C LYS A 58 5.25 21.28 4.99
N ASN A 59 3.97 21.28 5.33
CA ASN A 59 3.38 22.16 6.33
C ASN A 59 3.47 21.59 7.76
N ASN A 60 3.47 20.26 7.89
CA ASN A 60 3.61 19.55 9.16
C ASN A 60 4.33 18.21 8.94
N ASN A 61 5.62 18.18 9.24
CA ASN A 61 6.49 17.03 9.05
C ASN A 61 6.45 15.98 10.17
N THR A 62 5.54 16.13 11.14
CA THR A 62 5.38 15.18 12.26
C THR A 62 4.18 14.24 12.08
N LEU A 63 3.38 14.43 11.04
CA LEU A 63 2.20 13.60 10.76
C LEU A 63 2.59 12.33 10.01
N THR A 64 2.69 11.23 10.74
CA THR A 64 3.05 9.90 10.21
C THR A 64 2.21 9.50 9.01
N GLU A 65 0.89 9.69 9.07
CA GLU A 65 -0.04 9.32 8.03
C GLU A 65 0.22 10.03 6.70
N ALA A 66 0.74 11.25 6.72
CA ALA A 66 1.08 11.98 5.50
C ALA A 66 2.22 11.29 4.72
N TYR A 67 3.23 10.79 5.42
CA TYR A 67 4.31 9.99 4.82
C TYR A 67 3.81 8.65 4.30
N VAL A 68 2.93 8.00 5.05
CA VAL A 68 2.29 6.74 4.63
C VAL A 68 1.50 6.92 3.34
N GLU A 69 0.67 7.96 3.24
CA GLU A 69 -0.14 8.20 2.04
C GLU A 69 0.73 8.64 0.84
N ALA A 70 1.80 9.41 1.06
CA ALA A 70 2.75 9.75 0.00
C ALA A 70 3.44 8.49 -0.55
N ALA A 71 3.88 7.59 0.32
CA ALA A 71 4.49 6.32 -0.07
C ALA A 71 3.49 5.39 -0.79
N HIS A 72 2.25 5.30 -0.28
CA HIS A 72 1.19 4.48 -0.85
C HIS A 72 0.82 4.96 -2.27
N ALA A 73 0.58 6.26 -2.44
CA ALA A 73 0.25 6.83 -3.74
C ALA A 73 1.38 6.63 -4.77
N LEU A 74 2.64 6.85 -4.38
CA LEU A 74 3.79 6.58 -5.25
C LEU A 74 3.96 5.09 -5.56
N GLY A 75 3.68 4.20 -4.61
CA GLY A 75 3.72 2.76 -4.82
C GLY A 75 2.71 2.31 -5.87
N ARG A 76 1.48 2.81 -5.79
CA ARG A 76 0.43 2.56 -6.79
C ARG A 76 0.80 3.16 -8.15
N TYR A 77 1.29 4.40 -8.17
CA TYR A 77 1.78 5.01 -9.41
C TYR A 77 2.90 4.18 -10.05
N GLY A 78 3.86 3.70 -9.26
CA GLY A 78 4.96 2.85 -9.73
C GLY A 78 4.49 1.52 -10.32
N GLN A 79 3.40 0.94 -9.81
CA GLN A 79 2.78 -0.25 -10.37
C GLN A 79 2.16 0.02 -11.75
N GLU A 80 1.52 1.17 -11.95
CA GLU A 80 0.87 1.56 -13.23
C GLU A 80 1.89 1.93 -14.32
N VAL A 81 2.96 2.67 -13.99
CA VAL A 81 3.99 3.03 -14.99
C VAL A 81 4.95 1.89 -15.31
N GLY A 82 4.86 0.81 -14.56
CA GLY A 82 5.78 -0.32 -14.65
C GLY A 82 7.05 -0.11 -13.84
N VAL A 83 7.52 -1.19 -13.22
CA VAL A 83 8.60 -1.13 -12.21
C VAL A 83 9.92 -0.63 -12.79
N ILE A 84 10.25 -0.96 -14.04
CA ILE A 84 11.48 -0.48 -14.69
C ILE A 84 11.48 1.05 -14.78
N ASN A 85 10.37 1.64 -15.23
CA ASN A 85 10.22 3.09 -15.30
C ASN A 85 10.23 3.72 -13.90
N ALA A 86 9.54 3.10 -12.93
CA ALA A 86 9.50 3.56 -11.55
C ALA A 86 10.91 3.58 -10.90
N ILE A 87 11.73 2.59 -11.20
CA ILE A 87 13.14 2.54 -10.78
C ILE A 87 13.93 3.66 -11.43
N ALA A 88 13.83 3.82 -12.75
CA ALA A 88 14.59 4.84 -13.50
C ALA A 88 14.33 6.26 -13.00
N ILE A 89 13.12 6.58 -12.54
CA ILE A 89 12.77 7.90 -12.01
C ILE A 89 12.87 8.00 -10.47
N GLY A 90 13.52 7.04 -9.83
CA GLY A 90 13.86 7.06 -8.39
C GLY A 90 12.67 6.95 -7.43
N ILE A 91 11.53 6.39 -7.87
CA ILE A 91 10.34 6.22 -7.02
C ILE A 91 10.61 5.23 -5.89
N ALA A 92 11.37 4.16 -6.14
CA ALA A 92 11.66 3.13 -5.15
C ALA A 92 12.34 3.72 -3.90
N ASP A 93 13.34 4.58 -4.08
CA ASP A 93 14.03 5.25 -2.97
C ASP A 93 13.13 6.25 -2.25
N LYS A 94 12.32 7.01 -2.99
CA LYS A 94 11.36 7.94 -2.37
C LYS A 94 10.35 7.22 -1.48
N ILE A 95 9.79 6.09 -1.94
CA ILE A 95 8.89 5.25 -1.15
C ILE A 95 9.58 4.77 0.12
N LYS A 96 10.78 4.18 0.00
CA LYS A 96 11.56 3.71 1.14
C LYS A 96 11.80 4.81 2.16
N ASN A 97 12.20 5.99 1.70
CA ASN A 97 12.48 7.13 2.57
C ASN A 97 11.23 7.59 3.33
N TYR A 98 10.07 7.73 2.66
CA TYR A 98 8.82 8.08 3.33
C TYR A 98 8.40 7.02 4.34
N LEU A 99 8.47 5.74 4.00
CA LEU A 99 8.12 4.66 4.93
C LEU A 99 9.07 4.59 6.12
N SER A 100 10.37 4.82 5.91
CA SER A 100 11.37 4.88 6.99
C SER A 100 11.09 6.03 7.95
N LEU A 101 10.70 7.20 7.43
CA LEU A 101 10.30 8.34 8.26
C LEU A 101 8.99 8.05 9.01
N ALA A 102 8.01 7.45 8.35
CA ALA A 102 6.75 7.05 9.00
C ALA A 102 6.98 6.08 10.16
N ILE A 103 7.80 5.03 9.96
CA ILE A 103 8.13 4.05 11.00
C ILE A 103 8.96 4.70 12.13
N LYS A 104 9.84 5.65 11.80
CA LYS A 104 10.60 6.40 12.81
C LYS A 104 9.69 7.28 13.69
N LEU A 105 8.63 7.84 13.14
CA LEU A 105 7.65 8.67 13.86
C LEU A 105 6.67 7.80 14.68
N ASP A 106 6.27 6.64 14.14
CA ASP A 106 5.39 5.67 14.78
C ASP A 106 5.77 4.26 14.34
N GLU A 107 6.56 3.56 15.17
CA GLU A 107 7.04 2.19 14.91
C GLU A 107 5.91 1.15 14.84
N ASN A 108 4.77 1.45 15.44
CA ASN A 108 3.57 0.62 15.46
C ASN A 108 2.56 0.99 14.38
N ASN A 109 2.89 1.92 13.48
CA ASN A 109 2.00 2.24 12.37
C ASN A 109 1.79 1.03 11.46
N VAL A 110 0.57 0.50 11.50
CA VAL A 110 0.20 -0.74 10.79
C VAL A 110 0.43 -0.63 9.29
N ILE A 111 0.02 0.50 8.70
CA ILE A 111 0.09 0.71 7.24
C ILE A 111 1.53 0.97 6.79
N ALA A 112 2.34 1.66 7.59
CA ALA A 112 3.76 1.86 7.30
C ALA A 112 4.53 0.53 7.29
N ASN A 113 4.31 -0.33 8.30
CA ASN A 113 4.91 -1.66 8.36
C ASN A 113 4.46 -2.53 7.18
N MET A 114 3.14 -2.60 6.89
CA MET A 114 2.62 -3.32 5.74
C MET A 114 3.28 -2.85 4.44
N SER A 115 3.31 -1.54 4.21
CA SER A 115 3.84 -0.97 2.97
C SER A 115 5.34 -1.18 2.82
N MET A 116 6.12 -1.14 3.92
CA MET A 116 7.55 -1.47 3.91
C MET A 116 7.78 -2.94 3.57
N GLY A 117 7.01 -3.86 4.14
CA GLY A 117 7.08 -5.28 3.79
C GLY A 117 6.79 -5.55 2.32
N ILE A 118 5.72 -4.92 1.79
CA ILE A 118 5.36 -5.00 0.38
C ILE A 118 6.46 -4.38 -0.51
N TRP A 119 7.02 -3.24 -0.12
CA TRP A 119 8.11 -2.60 -0.86
C TRP A 119 9.30 -3.54 -1.03
N HIS A 120 9.76 -4.21 0.05
CA HIS A 120 10.82 -5.20 -0.02
C HIS A 120 10.46 -6.36 -0.97
N ALA A 121 9.25 -6.90 -0.85
CA ALA A 121 8.78 -8.01 -1.68
C ALA A 121 8.68 -7.64 -3.17
N GLU A 122 8.15 -6.47 -3.50
CA GLU A 122 8.05 -5.95 -4.88
C GLU A 122 9.42 -5.77 -5.53
N ILE A 123 10.37 -5.14 -4.82
CA ILE A 123 11.73 -4.93 -5.36
C ILE A 123 12.43 -6.27 -5.62
N ILE A 124 12.30 -7.24 -4.69
CA ILE A 124 12.87 -8.59 -4.86
C ILE A 124 12.23 -9.31 -6.05
N ASN A 125 10.91 -9.27 -6.14
CA ASN A 125 10.18 -9.94 -7.22
C ASN A 125 10.55 -9.39 -8.61
N LYS A 126 10.90 -8.11 -8.71
CA LYS A 126 11.20 -7.45 -9.98
C LYS A 126 12.69 -7.43 -10.35
N ALA A 127 13.57 -7.16 -9.39
CA ALA A 127 15.01 -7.06 -9.63
C ALA A 127 15.78 -8.37 -9.34
N GLY A 128 15.12 -9.33 -8.70
CA GLY A 128 15.77 -10.53 -8.16
C GLY A 128 16.52 -10.24 -6.85
N LYS A 129 16.70 -11.26 -6.01
CA LYS A 129 17.23 -11.13 -4.64
C LYS A 129 18.57 -10.39 -4.55
N LYS A 130 19.53 -10.74 -5.45
CA LYS A 130 20.87 -10.17 -5.41
C LYS A 130 20.89 -8.67 -5.72
N LEU A 131 20.27 -8.26 -6.83
CA LEU A 131 20.21 -6.84 -7.22
C LEU A 131 19.36 -6.01 -6.26
N ALA A 132 18.23 -6.55 -5.81
CA ALA A 132 17.38 -5.93 -4.80
C ALA A 132 18.15 -5.58 -3.54
N ASN A 133 19.00 -6.49 -3.05
CA ASN A 133 19.81 -6.25 -1.87
C ASN A 133 20.91 -5.20 -2.11
N ILE A 134 21.68 -5.34 -3.19
CA ILE A 134 22.84 -4.45 -3.49
C ILE A 134 22.36 -3.01 -3.73
N LEU A 135 21.30 -2.82 -4.54
CA LEU A 135 20.88 -1.49 -4.97
C LEU A 135 19.97 -0.78 -3.96
N TYR A 136 19.11 -1.56 -3.28
CA TYR A 136 18.03 -1.00 -2.44
C TYR A 136 18.10 -1.46 -0.98
N GLY A 137 18.95 -2.44 -0.65
CA GLY A 137 18.98 -3.07 0.67
C GLY A 137 17.69 -3.85 0.97
N ALA A 138 16.96 -4.27 -0.09
CA ALA A 138 15.76 -5.07 0.03
C ALA A 138 16.13 -6.55 0.26
N SER A 139 15.44 -7.22 1.20
CA SER A 139 15.64 -8.63 1.51
C SER A 139 14.34 -9.32 1.89
N GLU A 140 14.30 -10.65 1.68
CA GLU A 140 13.14 -11.46 2.05
C GLU A 140 12.90 -11.44 3.57
N ASP A 141 13.97 -11.46 4.37
CA ASP A 141 13.86 -11.43 5.83
C ASP A 141 13.21 -10.13 6.32
N LYS A 142 13.61 -8.98 5.72
CA LYS A 142 12.96 -7.70 6.02
C LYS A 142 11.52 -7.67 5.54
N ALA A 143 11.22 -8.21 4.36
CA ALA A 143 9.84 -8.32 3.89
C ALA A 143 8.99 -9.11 4.88
N ARG A 144 9.43 -10.32 5.27
CA ARG A 144 8.73 -11.17 6.24
C ARG A 144 8.61 -10.51 7.61
N PHE A 145 9.66 -9.83 8.09
CA PHE A 145 9.64 -9.10 9.35
C PHE A 145 8.50 -8.08 9.38
N TYR A 146 8.44 -7.18 8.39
CA TYR A 146 7.42 -6.13 8.35
C TYR A 146 6.00 -6.66 8.08
N LEU A 147 5.84 -7.69 7.23
CA LEU A 147 4.55 -8.32 6.98
C LEU A 147 4.02 -9.04 8.23
N ASN A 148 4.87 -9.78 8.96
CA ASN A 148 4.48 -10.41 10.21
C ASN A 148 4.17 -9.36 11.28
N ARG A 149 5.00 -8.31 11.41
CA ARG A 149 4.72 -7.20 12.33
C ARG A 149 3.35 -6.56 12.06
N THR A 150 2.96 -6.44 10.80
CA THR A 150 1.63 -5.97 10.42
C THR A 150 0.52 -6.86 10.97
N LEU A 151 0.67 -8.18 10.87
CA LEU A 151 -0.32 -9.14 11.38
C LEU A 151 -0.41 -9.14 12.91
N GLU A 152 0.71 -8.92 13.60
CA GLU A 152 0.74 -8.76 15.06
C GLU A 152 -0.03 -7.51 15.50
N LEU A 153 0.20 -6.38 14.82
CA LEU A 153 -0.44 -5.10 15.12
C LEU A 153 -1.94 -5.09 14.75
N ASN A 154 -2.31 -5.70 13.64
CA ASN A 154 -3.70 -5.78 13.18
C ASN A 154 -3.92 -6.95 12.21
N ASN A 155 -4.78 -7.89 12.60
CA ASN A 155 -5.16 -9.04 11.78
C ASN A 155 -6.66 -9.10 11.47
N LYS A 156 -7.37 -7.98 11.58
CA LYS A 156 -8.84 -7.95 11.46
C LYS A 156 -9.34 -7.37 10.14
N GLN A 157 -8.68 -6.36 9.61
CA GLN A 157 -9.14 -5.64 8.42
C GLN A 157 -8.90 -6.43 7.13
N ILE A 158 -9.94 -6.61 6.32
CA ILE A 158 -9.91 -7.41 5.09
C ILE A 158 -8.89 -6.86 4.07
N GLY A 159 -8.88 -5.55 3.85
CA GLY A 159 -7.95 -4.91 2.93
C GLY A 159 -6.48 -5.08 3.34
N LEU A 160 -6.19 -5.00 4.65
CA LEU A 160 -4.87 -5.20 5.18
C LEU A 160 -4.41 -6.66 5.01
N LEU A 161 -5.27 -7.62 5.35
CA LEU A 161 -4.97 -9.05 5.14
C LEU A 161 -4.71 -9.38 3.67
N TYR A 162 -5.47 -8.77 2.75
CA TYR A 162 -5.24 -8.92 1.31
C TYR A 162 -3.85 -8.42 0.90
N GLU A 163 -3.46 -7.21 1.33
CA GLU A 163 -2.17 -6.64 0.96
C GLU A 163 -0.99 -7.43 1.56
N VAL A 164 -1.12 -7.91 2.81
CA VAL A 164 -0.11 -8.79 3.43
C VAL A 164 0.00 -10.12 2.68
N ALA A 165 -1.13 -10.75 2.34
CA ALA A 165 -1.13 -11.98 1.55
C ALA A 165 -0.47 -11.78 0.18
N ARG A 166 -0.77 -10.66 -0.49
CA ARG A 166 -0.12 -10.29 -1.74
C ARG A 166 1.39 -10.09 -1.56
N GLY A 167 1.82 -9.47 -0.47
CA GLY A 167 3.23 -9.32 -0.14
C GLY A 167 3.95 -10.68 -0.02
N PHE A 168 3.37 -11.64 0.71
CA PHE A 168 3.90 -12.98 0.82
C PHE A 168 3.94 -13.71 -0.52
N SER A 169 2.89 -13.60 -1.36
CA SER A 169 2.87 -14.25 -2.67
C SER A 169 3.97 -13.78 -3.62
N LEU A 170 4.51 -12.58 -3.42
CA LEU A 170 5.62 -12.03 -4.21
C LEU A 170 6.99 -12.62 -3.82
N LEU A 171 7.14 -13.17 -2.62
CA LEU A 171 8.42 -13.76 -2.15
C LEU A 171 8.71 -15.13 -2.74
N GLY A 172 7.67 -15.88 -3.12
CA GLY A 172 7.78 -17.06 -3.99
C GLY A 172 8.30 -18.35 -3.33
N SER A 173 8.54 -18.41 -2.01
CA SER A 173 8.83 -19.69 -1.36
C SER A 173 7.53 -20.47 -1.08
N ASN A 174 7.62 -21.81 -1.01
CA ASN A 174 6.46 -22.64 -0.68
C ASN A 174 5.80 -22.22 0.63
N LYS A 175 6.61 -21.86 1.64
CA LYS A 175 6.10 -21.37 2.94
C LYS A 175 5.34 -20.05 2.80
N ASP A 176 5.85 -19.12 2.00
CA ASP A 176 5.21 -17.83 1.78
C ASP A 176 3.92 -17.99 0.97
N PHE A 177 3.88 -18.89 -0.03
CA PHE A 177 2.67 -19.22 -0.77
C PHE A 177 1.59 -19.82 0.13
N GLU A 178 1.92 -20.79 0.98
CA GLU A 178 0.98 -21.38 1.93
C GLU A 178 0.41 -20.32 2.90
N LEU A 179 1.27 -19.45 3.42
CA LEU A 179 0.83 -18.36 4.28
C LEU A 179 -0.10 -17.38 3.55
N SER A 180 0.24 -17.04 2.31
CA SER A 180 -0.62 -16.22 1.45
C SER A 180 -1.98 -16.86 1.22
N LYS A 181 -2.04 -18.15 0.84
CA LYS A 181 -3.29 -18.91 0.64
C LYS A 181 -4.16 -18.93 1.89
N ASN A 182 -3.55 -19.17 3.05
CA ASN A 182 -4.27 -19.21 4.32
C ASN A 182 -4.88 -17.85 4.66
N LEU A 183 -4.14 -16.75 4.47
CA LEU A 183 -4.65 -15.40 4.69
C LEU A 183 -5.80 -15.06 3.72
N LEU A 184 -5.65 -15.39 2.43
CA LEU A 184 -6.68 -15.15 1.41
C LEU A 184 -7.95 -15.95 1.70
N SER A 185 -7.84 -17.22 2.05
CA SER A 185 -8.98 -18.08 2.40
C SER A 185 -9.70 -17.55 3.63
N THR A 186 -8.95 -17.13 4.66
CA THR A 186 -9.49 -16.55 5.89
C THR A 186 -10.26 -15.27 5.62
N LEU A 187 -9.67 -14.32 4.87
CA LEU A 187 -10.30 -13.02 4.62
C LEU A 187 -11.58 -13.14 3.77
N ILE A 188 -11.64 -14.10 2.85
CA ILE A 188 -12.84 -14.34 2.01
C ILE A 188 -14.05 -14.69 2.88
N LEU A 189 -13.85 -15.41 3.97
CA LEU A 189 -14.91 -15.85 4.90
C LEU A 189 -15.33 -14.77 5.91
N LYS A 190 -14.53 -13.72 6.11
CA LYS A 190 -14.86 -12.65 7.07
C LYS A 190 -16.15 -11.92 6.68
N LYS A 191 -16.87 -11.37 7.67
CA LYS A 191 -18.01 -10.46 7.42
C LYS A 191 -17.51 -9.12 6.83
N ASN A 192 -18.26 -8.56 5.89
CA ASN A 192 -17.98 -7.21 5.36
C ASN A 192 -18.51 -6.16 6.35
N TYR A 193 -17.68 -5.17 6.65
CA TYR A 193 -18.03 -4.03 7.50
C TYR A 193 -18.08 -2.72 6.71
N VAL A 194 -17.30 -2.63 5.62
CA VAL A 194 -17.24 -1.46 4.74
C VAL A 194 -17.39 -1.89 3.29
N HIS A 195 -17.77 -0.96 2.42
CA HIS A 195 -17.97 -1.23 0.99
C HIS A 195 -16.75 -1.88 0.32
N MET A 196 -15.54 -1.42 0.67
CA MET A 196 -14.29 -1.94 0.11
C MET A 196 -14.03 -3.42 0.43
N ASP A 197 -14.58 -3.96 1.51
CA ASP A 197 -14.34 -5.35 1.91
C ASP A 197 -14.78 -6.33 0.82
N SER A 198 -15.92 -6.06 0.16
CA SER A 198 -16.41 -6.86 -0.96
C SER A 198 -15.47 -6.81 -2.16
N LEU A 199 -14.90 -5.63 -2.45
CA LEU A 199 -13.97 -5.42 -3.56
C LEU A 199 -12.63 -6.13 -3.31
N TYR A 200 -12.10 -6.05 -2.09
CA TYR A 200 -10.90 -6.80 -1.70
C TYR A 200 -11.09 -8.31 -1.77
N LYS A 201 -12.27 -8.83 -1.39
CA LYS A 201 -12.59 -10.26 -1.53
C LYS A 201 -12.61 -10.73 -2.98
N ILE A 202 -13.08 -9.90 -3.91
CA ILE A 202 -13.02 -10.21 -5.34
C ILE A 202 -11.55 -10.32 -5.80
N LYS A 203 -10.70 -9.35 -5.40
CA LYS A 203 -9.25 -9.41 -5.70
C LYS A 203 -8.58 -10.61 -5.02
N ALA A 204 -8.98 -10.94 -3.79
CA ALA A 204 -8.45 -12.10 -3.06
C ALA A 204 -8.74 -13.43 -3.77
N LYS A 205 -9.97 -13.63 -4.23
CA LYS A 205 -10.34 -14.82 -5.03
C LYS A 205 -9.52 -14.92 -6.31
N LYS A 206 -9.33 -13.79 -7.02
CA LYS A 206 -8.49 -13.74 -8.22
C LYS A 206 -7.02 -14.09 -7.93
N LEU A 207 -6.47 -13.61 -6.81
CA LEU A 207 -5.10 -13.91 -6.41
C LEU A 207 -4.96 -15.37 -5.98
N LEU A 208 -5.89 -15.89 -5.17
CA LEU A 208 -5.90 -17.28 -4.69
C LEU A 208 -5.90 -18.30 -5.84
N ASN A 209 -6.59 -17.99 -6.94
CA ASN A 209 -6.62 -18.85 -8.13
C ASN A 209 -5.33 -18.80 -8.97
N LYS A 210 -4.41 -17.87 -8.68
CA LYS A 210 -3.14 -17.69 -9.41
C LYS A 210 -1.94 -18.31 -8.72
N ILE A 211 -2.04 -18.55 -7.42
CA ILE A 211 -0.96 -19.08 -6.56
C ILE A 211 -1.34 -20.46 -6.02
#